data_e1ecb8790d0158e22ae29b8c54f56bd6
#
_entry.id   e1ecb8790d0158e22ae29b8c54f56bd6
#
_cell.length_a   1.000
_cell.length_b   1.000
_cell.length_c   1.000
_cell.angle_alpha   90.00
_cell.angle_beta   90.00
_cell.angle_gamma   90.00
#
_symmetry.space_group_name_H-M   'P 1'
#
loop_
_entity.id
_entity.type
_entity.pdbx_description
1 polymer ?
#
loop_
_entity_poly.entity_id
_entity_poly.type
_entity_poly.pdbx_seq_one_letter_code
_entity_poly.pdbx_strand_id
1 'polypeptide(L)'
;MKRILCFGDSNTYGYDPRSYFGSQYPLGVRWTGLLQNAGWEVVNCGQNGRCIPREPQLPAVTDLLRRVAADVVTVMLGSNDLLNGATAEETAEHMEALLRCMKENTKTANIILIAPPPMQFGDWVQTRELIDESKRLGGLYCALTDERSVTFADAGEWDVALTFDGVHFSPDGHAAFAEELIRTLKSLK
;
A
#
# COMPACT_ATOMS: atom_id res chain seq x y z
N MET A 1 21.86 -8.14 0.40
CA MET A 1 20.64 -7.67 -0.29
C MET A 1 19.75 -7.06 0.77
N LYS A 2 19.20 -5.85 0.55
CA LYS A 2 18.26 -5.26 1.52
C LYS A 2 16.91 -5.97 1.42
N ARG A 3 16.31 -6.26 2.59
CA ARG A 3 14.99 -6.91 2.69
C ARG A 3 13.89 -5.85 2.82
N ILE A 4 12.84 -6.00 2.02
CA ILE A 4 11.67 -5.14 2.06
C ILE A 4 10.41 -5.95 2.37
N LEU A 5 9.67 -5.53 3.38
CA LEU A 5 8.33 -6.04 3.71
C LEU A 5 7.30 -5.14 3.03
N CYS A 6 6.53 -5.68 2.10
CA CYS A 6 5.45 -4.97 1.43
C CYS A 6 4.11 -5.33 2.11
N PHE A 7 3.64 -4.47 3.00
CA PHE A 7 2.40 -4.65 3.74
C PHE A 7 1.27 -3.86 3.09
N GLY A 8 0.22 -4.54 2.63
CA GLY A 8 -0.87 -3.90 1.91
C GLY A 8 -2.04 -4.81 1.58
N ASP A 9 -2.89 -4.36 0.70
CA ASP A 9 -4.11 -5.02 0.24
C ASP A 9 -3.92 -5.84 -1.04
N SER A 10 -4.97 -5.93 -1.87
CA SER A 10 -4.99 -6.63 -3.16
C SER A 10 -4.01 -6.04 -4.18
N ASN A 11 -3.77 -4.73 -4.19
CA ASN A 11 -2.79 -4.11 -5.07
C ASN A 11 -1.35 -4.50 -4.68
N THR A 12 -1.08 -4.72 -3.39
CA THR A 12 0.20 -5.27 -2.92
C THR A 12 0.28 -6.79 -3.17
N TYR A 13 -0.81 -7.52 -2.96
CA TYR A 13 -0.91 -8.92 -3.32
C TYR A 13 -0.61 -9.14 -4.80
N GLY A 14 -1.05 -8.23 -5.67
CA GLY A 14 -0.94 -8.30 -7.12
C GLY A 14 -2.13 -9.02 -7.76
N TYR A 15 -3.33 -8.74 -7.23
CA TYR A 15 -4.59 -9.31 -7.70
C TYR A 15 -4.86 -8.97 -9.17
N ASP A 16 -5.21 -9.98 -9.99
CA ASP A 16 -5.70 -9.79 -11.35
C ASP A 16 -7.23 -9.85 -11.37
N PRO A 17 -7.95 -8.72 -11.52
CA PRO A 17 -9.41 -8.70 -11.49
C PRO A 17 -10.05 -9.39 -12.71
N ARG A 18 -9.29 -9.74 -13.73
CA ARG A 18 -9.76 -10.55 -14.86
C ARG A 18 -9.76 -12.05 -14.54
N SER A 19 -9.12 -12.44 -13.44
CA SER A 19 -9.05 -13.84 -13.02
C SER A 19 -10.33 -14.23 -12.28
N TYR A 20 -11.04 -15.21 -12.81
CA TYR A 20 -12.25 -15.75 -12.19
C TYR A 20 -12.01 -16.33 -10.78
N PHE A 21 -10.80 -16.82 -10.49
CA PHE A 21 -10.45 -17.45 -9.22
C PHE A 21 -9.63 -16.54 -8.28
N GLY A 22 -9.56 -15.24 -8.53
CA GLY A 22 -8.82 -14.33 -7.68
C GLY A 22 -7.30 -14.53 -7.71
N SER A 23 -6.77 -14.96 -8.86
CA SER A 23 -5.34 -15.22 -9.04
C SER A 23 -4.52 -13.93 -9.00
N GLN A 24 -3.25 -14.08 -8.73
CA GLN A 24 -2.28 -12.99 -8.86
C GLN A 24 -1.84 -12.85 -10.32
N TYR A 25 -1.50 -11.63 -10.71
CA TYR A 25 -0.66 -11.43 -11.91
C TYR A 25 0.66 -12.23 -11.79
N PRO A 26 1.25 -12.66 -12.91
CA PRO A 26 2.58 -13.26 -12.90
C PRO A 26 3.61 -12.41 -12.16
N LEU A 27 4.62 -13.03 -11.57
CA LEU A 27 5.65 -12.35 -10.78
C LEU A 27 6.35 -11.22 -11.55
N GLY A 28 6.60 -11.42 -12.86
CA GLY A 28 7.20 -10.39 -13.72
C GLY A 28 6.29 -9.22 -14.08
N VAL A 29 5.01 -9.25 -13.67
CA VAL A 29 4.03 -8.16 -13.88
C VAL A 29 3.80 -7.40 -12.57
N ARG A 30 3.71 -8.11 -11.43
CA ARG A 30 3.43 -7.48 -10.14
C ARG A 30 4.56 -6.55 -9.71
N TRP A 31 4.23 -5.38 -9.18
CA TRP A 31 5.22 -4.43 -8.71
C TRP A 31 6.19 -5.04 -7.66
N THR A 32 5.70 -5.94 -6.80
CA THR A 32 6.52 -6.66 -5.82
C THR A 32 7.54 -7.60 -6.48
N GLY A 33 7.20 -8.22 -7.60
CA GLY A 33 8.12 -9.03 -8.38
C GLY A 33 9.11 -8.18 -9.18
N LEU A 34 8.70 -7.02 -9.67
CA LEU A 34 9.59 -6.07 -10.33
C LEU A 34 10.65 -5.52 -9.35
N LEU A 35 10.30 -5.32 -8.06
CA LEU A 35 11.28 -5.01 -7.01
C LEU A 35 12.30 -6.12 -6.82
N GLN A 36 11.88 -7.39 -6.88
CA GLN A 36 12.83 -8.53 -6.81
C GLN A 36 13.81 -8.49 -7.98
N ASN A 37 13.33 -8.21 -9.20
CA ASN A 37 14.18 -8.05 -10.37
C ASN A 37 15.16 -6.87 -10.24
N ALA A 38 14.78 -5.84 -9.47
CA ALA A 38 15.64 -4.70 -9.15
C ALA A 38 16.64 -4.98 -7.99
N GLY A 39 16.70 -6.22 -7.49
CA GLY A 39 17.69 -6.67 -6.51
C GLY A 39 17.27 -6.56 -5.03
N TRP A 40 15.98 -6.45 -4.74
CA TRP A 40 15.46 -6.48 -3.38
C TRP A 40 15.06 -7.91 -2.95
N GLU A 41 15.28 -8.25 -1.69
CA GLU A 41 14.65 -9.42 -1.07
C GLU A 41 13.25 -9.03 -0.60
N VAL A 42 12.23 -9.37 -1.39
CA VAL A 42 10.85 -8.92 -1.17
C VAL A 42 10.04 -9.95 -0.40
N VAL A 43 9.45 -9.52 0.71
CA VAL A 43 8.43 -10.26 1.45
C VAL A 43 7.08 -9.61 1.15
N ASN A 44 6.31 -10.21 0.24
CA ASN A 44 4.98 -9.72 -0.11
C ASN A 44 3.96 -10.18 0.94
N CYS A 45 3.43 -9.25 1.72
CA CYS A 45 2.36 -9.43 2.70
C CYS A 45 1.08 -8.70 2.27
N GLY A 46 0.80 -8.65 0.98
CA GLY A 46 -0.49 -8.22 0.44
C GLY A 46 -1.59 -9.24 0.72
N GLN A 47 -2.79 -8.77 0.99
CA GLN A 47 -3.96 -9.61 1.23
C GLN A 47 -5.20 -8.97 0.61
N ASN A 48 -5.93 -9.72 -0.22
CA ASN A 48 -7.16 -9.23 -0.84
C ASN A 48 -8.16 -8.77 0.22
N GLY A 49 -8.76 -7.61 0.01
CA GLY A 49 -9.79 -7.05 0.90
C GLY A 49 -9.27 -6.53 2.25
N ARG A 50 -7.94 -6.42 2.44
CA ARG A 50 -7.41 -5.94 3.72
C ARG A 50 -7.75 -4.48 3.94
N CYS A 51 -8.48 -4.20 5.02
CA CYS A 51 -8.56 -2.89 5.63
C CYS A 51 -7.33 -2.63 6.52
N ILE A 52 -7.17 -1.41 6.98
CA ILE A 52 -6.14 -1.04 7.95
C ILE A 52 -6.37 -1.83 9.25
N PRO A 53 -5.38 -2.61 9.72
CA PRO A 53 -5.49 -3.34 10.98
C PRO A 53 -5.73 -2.41 12.18
N ARG A 54 -6.70 -2.77 13.01
CA ARG A 54 -7.06 -2.10 14.26
C ARG A 54 -6.98 -3.09 15.41
N GLU A 55 -7.13 -2.66 16.64
CA GLU A 55 -7.34 -3.60 17.74
C GLU A 55 -8.55 -4.51 17.46
N PRO A 56 -8.46 -5.84 17.67
CA PRO A 56 -7.33 -6.56 18.27
C PRO A 56 -6.31 -7.15 17.27
N GLN A 57 -6.18 -6.61 16.07
CA GLN A 57 -5.33 -7.15 15.00
C GLN A 57 -3.86 -6.67 15.07
N LEU A 58 -3.58 -5.55 15.75
CA LEU A 58 -2.24 -4.96 15.85
C LEU A 58 -1.16 -5.90 16.40
N PRO A 59 -1.42 -6.78 17.40
CA PRO A 59 -0.43 -7.76 17.83
C PRO A 59 0.09 -8.66 16.71
N ALA A 60 -0.78 -9.08 15.79
CA ALA A 60 -0.36 -9.90 14.64
C ALA A 60 0.56 -9.14 13.68
N VAL A 61 0.36 -7.83 13.51
CA VAL A 61 1.26 -6.97 12.74
C VAL A 61 2.62 -6.88 13.43
N THR A 62 2.64 -6.68 14.75
CA THR A 62 3.87 -6.65 15.55
C THR A 62 4.68 -7.95 15.40
N ASP A 63 4.02 -9.09 15.50
CA ASP A 63 4.67 -10.40 15.34
C ASP A 63 5.22 -10.60 13.91
N LEU A 64 4.50 -10.12 12.89
CA LEU A 64 4.97 -10.13 11.51
C LEU A 64 6.25 -9.30 11.35
N LEU A 65 6.26 -8.07 11.86
CA LEU A 65 7.41 -7.16 11.78
C LEU A 65 8.66 -7.76 12.43
N ARG A 66 8.51 -8.33 13.64
CA ARG A 66 9.60 -9.00 14.36
C ARG A 66 10.13 -10.23 13.62
N ARG A 67 9.22 -11.03 13.05
CA ARG A 67 9.59 -12.26 12.33
C ARG A 67 10.32 -11.97 11.02
N VAL A 68 9.87 -10.96 10.28
CA VAL A 68 10.47 -10.62 8.97
C VAL A 68 11.76 -9.85 9.15
N ALA A 69 11.86 -8.97 10.15
CA ALA A 69 13.03 -8.13 10.44
C ALA A 69 13.57 -7.44 9.17
N ALA A 70 12.70 -6.72 8.46
CA ALA A 70 13.03 -6.06 7.20
C ALA A 70 13.85 -4.79 7.42
N ASP A 71 14.67 -4.41 6.42
CA ASP A 71 15.36 -3.12 6.38
C ASP A 71 14.42 -1.96 6.02
N VAL A 72 13.39 -2.28 5.23
CA VAL A 72 12.35 -1.35 4.79
C VAL A 72 10.98 -2.00 4.93
N VAL A 73 10.01 -1.23 5.37
CA VAL A 73 8.59 -1.64 5.41
C VAL A 73 7.78 -0.63 4.59
N THR A 74 7.13 -1.09 3.53
CA THR A 74 6.12 -0.27 2.84
C THR A 74 4.74 -0.60 3.36
N VAL A 75 3.91 0.42 3.54
CA VAL A 75 2.51 0.30 3.95
C VAL A 75 1.65 1.03 2.93
N MET A 76 0.78 0.31 2.24
CA MET A 76 -0.20 0.87 1.31
C MET A 76 -1.56 0.23 1.58
N LEU A 77 -2.44 0.96 2.25
CA LEU A 77 -3.80 0.57 2.66
C LEU A 77 -4.71 1.80 2.67
N GLY A 78 -6.00 1.58 2.81
CA GLY A 78 -7.03 2.61 2.92
C GLY A 78 -8.14 2.45 1.88
N SER A 79 -7.83 1.92 0.70
CA SER A 79 -8.83 1.72 -0.35
C SER A 79 -10.00 0.84 0.13
N ASN A 80 -9.72 -0.25 0.85
CA ASN A 80 -10.78 -1.12 1.36
C ASN A 80 -11.56 -0.49 2.53
N ASP A 81 -10.94 0.38 3.32
CA ASP A 81 -11.65 1.11 4.38
C ASP A 81 -12.71 2.01 3.76
N LEU A 82 -12.37 2.77 2.72
CA LEU A 82 -13.30 3.61 1.97
C LEU A 82 -14.40 2.77 1.27
N LEU A 83 -14.04 1.66 0.63
CA LEU A 83 -15.01 0.74 -0.01
C LEU A 83 -15.98 0.14 1.01
N ASN A 84 -15.59 0.02 2.27
CA ASN A 84 -16.45 -0.43 3.37
C ASN A 84 -17.16 0.73 4.09
N GLY A 85 -17.14 1.94 3.53
CA GLY A 85 -17.94 3.07 3.99
C GLY A 85 -17.28 3.97 5.05
N ALA A 86 -15.97 3.79 5.33
CA ALA A 86 -15.23 4.75 6.14
C ALA A 86 -15.00 6.05 5.38
N THR A 87 -14.90 7.17 6.07
CA THR A 87 -14.43 8.44 5.52
C THR A 87 -12.91 8.47 5.38
N ALA A 88 -12.37 9.42 4.64
CA ALA A 88 -10.92 9.59 4.53
C ALA A 88 -10.29 9.95 5.88
N GLU A 89 -10.97 10.72 6.72
CA GLU A 89 -10.54 11.05 8.09
C GLU A 89 -10.45 9.82 8.98
N GLU A 90 -11.52 9.01 9.04
CA GLU A 90 -11.54 7.77 9.82
C GLU A 90 -10.43 6.81 9.34
N THR A 91 -10.23 6.73 8.03
CA THR A 91 -9.17 5.93 7.42
C THR A 91 -7.79 6.44 7.84
N ALA A 92 -7.58 7.76 7.88
CA ALA A 92 -6.32 8.35 8.34
C ALA A 92 -6.07 8.13 9.84
N GLU A 93 -7.10 8.20 10.68
CA GLU A 93 -7.00 7.88 12.11
C GLU A 93 -6.58 6.42 12.33
N HIS A 94 -7.15 5.48 11.57
CA HIS A 94 -6.74 4.08 11.61
C HIS A 94 -5.28 3.89 11.17
N MET A 95 -4.87 4.60 10.11
CA MET A 95 -3.49 4.57 9.62
C MET A 95 -2.52 5.13 10.66
N GLU A 96 -2.90 6.19 11.35
CA GLU A 96 -2.09 6.76 12.43
C GLU A 96 -1.80 5.73 13.54
N ALA A 97 -2.85 5.02 13.99
CA ALA A 97 -2.70 3.98 15.00
C ALA A 97 -1.79 2.83 14.54
N LEU A 98 -1.94 2.40 13.28
CA LEU A 98 -1.08 1.37 12.68
C LEU A 98 0.38 1.84 12.59
N LEU A 99 0.63 3.05 12.12
CA LEU A 99 1.99 3.60 12.02
C LEU A 99 2.66 3.71 13.40
N ARG A 100 1.92 4.12 14.42
CA ARG A 100 2.41 4.15 15.80
C ARG A 100 2.86 2.76 16.25
N CYS A 101 2.00 1.76 16.06
CA CYS A 101 2.32 0.37 16.37
C CYS A 101 3.56 -0.13 15.62
N MET A 102 3.66 0.17 14.31
CA MET A 102 4.81 -0.22 13.50
C MET A 102 6.10 0.44 13.99
N LYS A 103 6.09 1.74 14.28
CA LYS A 103 7.26 2.50 14.78
C LYS A 103 7.80 1.95 16.08
N GLU A 104 6.92 1.63 17.02
CA GLU A 104 7.30 1.07 18.30
C GLU A 104 7.98 -0.31 18.17
N ASN A 105 7.68 -1.03 17.10
CA ASN A 105 8.11 -2.42 16.89
C ASN A 105 9.15 -2.61 15.78
N THR A 106 9.54 -1.54 15.04
CA THR A 106 10.56 -1.59 13.98
C THR A 106 11.63 -0.52 14.18
N LYS A 107 12.46 -0.66 15.24
CA LYS A 107 13.44 0.36 15.61
C LYS A 107 14.51 0.66 14.53
N THR A 108 14.75 -0.27 13.63
CA THR A 108 15.82 -0.19 12.61
C THR A 108 15.31 -0.10 11.18
N ALA A 109 14.04 -0.41 10.93
CA ALA A 109 13.49 -0.36 9.57
C ALA A 109 13.06 1.05 9.17
N ASN A 110 13.32 1.42 7.92
CA ASN A 110 12.69 2.59 7.32
C ASN A 110 11.24 2.25 6.97
N ILE A 111 10.28 3.01 7.48
CA ILE A 111 8.87 2.87 7.11
C ILE A 111 8.57 3.85 5.98
N ILE A 112 7.95 3.36 4.91
CA ILE A 112 7.41 4.16 3.82
C ILE A 112 5.89 4.01 3.86
N LEU A 113 5.19 5.09 4.21
CA LEU A 113 3.76 5.19 4.03
C LEU A 113 3.46 5.60 2.59
N ILE A 114 2.69 4.79 1.89
CA ILE A 114 2.28 5.06 0.51
C ILE A 114 0.78 5.32 0.51
N ALA A 115 0.38 6.53 0.14
CA ALA A 115 -1.03 6.79 -0.17
C ALA A 115 -1.40 6.03 -1.45
N PRO A 116 -2.49 5.25 -1.46
CA PRO A 116 -2.94 4.57 -2.67
C PRO A 116 -3.36 5.59 -3.74
N PRO A 117 -3.24 5.26 -5.04
CA PRO A 117 -3.75 6.14 -6.09
C PRO A 117 -5.27 6.33 -5.92
N PRO A 118 -5.81 7.50 -6.26
CA PRO A 118 -7.24 7.76 -6.21
C PRO A 118 -8.03 6.76 -7.06
N MET A 119 -9.16 6.33 -6.53
CA MET A 119 -10.08 5.47 -7.25
C MET A 119 -10.65 6.19 -8.49
N GLN A 120 -11.09 5.41 -9.47
CA GLN A 120 -11.73 5.89 -10.69
C GLN A 120 -13.09 5.23 -10.85
N PHE A 121 -13.95 5.78 -11.68
CA PHE A 121 -15.20 5.10 -12.02
C PHE A 121 -14.92 3.71 -12.63
N GLY A 122 -15.63 2.71 -12.15
CA GLY A 122 -15.48 1.33 -12.58
C GLY A 122 -16.51 0.42 -11.91
N ASP A 123 -16.40 -0.88 -12.12
CA ASP A 123 -17.40 -1.84 -11.62
C ASP A 123 -17.55 -1.81 -10.08
N TRP A 124 -16.48 -1.47 -9.36
CA TRP A 124 -16.49 -1.39 -7.89
C TRP A 124 -16.69 0.04 -7.36
N VAL A 125 -16.49 1.05 -8.20
CA VAL A 125 -16.53 2.46 -7.82
C VAL A 125 -17.59 3.17 -8.65
N GLN A 126 -18.80 3.26 -8.10
CA GLN A 126 -19.98 3.76 -8.83
C GLN A 126 -20.41 5.17 -8.40
N THR A 127 -19.78 5.74 -7.36
CA THR A 127 -20.15 7.04 -6.83
C THR A 127 -19.00 8.04 -6.88
N ARG A 128 -19.32 9.30 -7.05
CA ARG A 128 -18.37 10.41 -7.06
C ARG A 128 -17.78 10.63 -5.67
N GLU A 129 -18.60 10.45 -4.65
CA GLU A 129 -18.22 10.62 -3.25
C GLU A 129 -17.05 9.72 -2.88
N LEU A 130 -17.08 8.45 -3.31
CA LEU A 130 -16.00 7.49 -3.03
C LEU A 130 -14.69 7.90 -3.72
N ILE A 131 -14.78 8.41 -4.96
CA ILE A 131 -13.62 8.95 -5.66
C ILE A 131 -13.05 10.16 -4.92
N ASP A 132 -13.90 11.09 -4.50
CA ASP A 132 -13.48 12.32 -3.84
C ASP A 132 -12.87 12.01 -2.45
N GLU A 133 -13.43 11.05 -1.70
CA GLU A 133 -12.81 10.56 -0.46
C GLU A 133 -11.42 9.93 -0.73
N SER A 134 -11.28 9.12 -1.77
CA SER A 134 -9.99 8.48 -2.09
C SER A 134 -8.89 9.50 -2.43
N LYS A 135 -9.22 10.63 -3.08
CA LYS A 135 -8.28 11.71 -3.38
C LYS A 135 -7.74 12.41 -2.14
N ARG A 136 -8.49 12.38 -1.04
CA ARG A 136 -8.12 13.08 0.20
C ARG A 136 -7.04 12.33 0.98
N LEU A 137 -6.88 11.01 0.74
CA LEU A 137 -5.92 10.18 1.48
C LEU A 137 -4.48 10.69 1.33
N GLY A 138 -4.07 11.15 0.13
CA GLY A 138 -2.73 11.67 -0.09
C GLY A 138 -2.37 12.78 0.89
N GLY A 139 -3.20 13.82 0.99
CA GLY A 139 -2.99 14.95 1.90
C GLY A 139 -3.05 14.55 3.38
N LEU A 140 -4.02 13.71 3.75
CA LEU A 140 -4.17 13.24 5.13
C LEU A 140 -2.99 12.36 5.56
N TYR A 141 -2.51 11.46 4.70
CA TYR A 141 -1.37 10.60 5.02
C TYR A 141 -0.06 11.38 5.06
N CYS A 142 0.11 12.39 4.20
CA CYS A 142 1.25 13.29 4.28
C CYS A 142 1.37 13.93 5.67
N ALA A 143 0.26 14.45 6.20
CA ALA A 143 0.23 15.06 7.51
C ALA A 143 0.61 14.11 8.66
N LEU A 144 0.42 12.78 8.51
CA LEU A 144 0.80 11.80 9.51
C LEU A 144 2.33 11.57 9.60
N THR A 145 3.08 11.97 8.58
CA THR A 145 4.51 11.62 8.47
C THR A 145 5.44 12.69 9.04
N ASP A 146 5.01 13.95 9.11
CA ASP A 146 5.84 15.11 9.49
C ASP A 146 6.51 14.98 10.85
N GLU A 147 5.88 14.34 11.83
CA GLU A 147 6.42 14.20 13.19
C GLU A 147 7.05 12.82 13.47
N ARG A 148 7.07 11.88 12.51
CA ARG A 148 7.24 10.45 12.82
C ARG A 148 8.46 9.78 12.21
N SER A 149 9.33 10.50 11.49
CA SER A 149 10.47 9.88 10.77
C SER A 149 10.00 8.73 9.85
N VAL A 150 8.84 8.89 9.21
CA VAL A 150 8.27 8.00 8.21
C VAL A 150 8.43 8.67 6.87
N THR A 151 8.94 7.96 5.88
CA THR A 151 8.99 8.48 4.51
C THR A 151 7.58 8.43 3.91
N PHE A 152 7.12 9.53 3.33
CA PHE A 152 5.86 9.58 2.61
C PHE A 152 6.08 9.42 1.12
N ALA A 153 5.17 8.72 0.46
CA ALA A 153 5.05 8.64 -0.99
C ALA A 153 3.57 8.69 -1.39
N ASP A 154 3.25 9.45 -2.40
CA ASP A 154 1.87 9.58 -2.91
C ASP A 154 1.76 8.88 -4.26
N ALA A 155 1.14 7.70 -4.30
CA ALA A 155 0.90 7.01 -5.57
C ALA A 155 -0.19 7.69 -6.41
N GLY A 156 -0.89 8.67 -5.87
CA GLY A 156 -1.79 9.53 -6.62
C GLY A 156 -1.06 10.48 -7.58
N GLU A 157 0.20 10.81 -7.28
CA GLU A 157 1.07 11.61 -8.14
C GLU A 157 1.84 10.75 -9.16
N TRP A 158 1.72 9.42 -9.07
CA TRP A 158 2.34 8.51 -10.02
C TRP A 158 1.35 8.14 -11.11
N ASP A 159 1.81 7.86 -12.30
CA ASP A 159 0.95 7.46 -13.43
C ASP A 159 0.50 6.00 -13.32
N VAL A 160 -0.20 5.68 -12.22
CA VAL A 160 -0.66 4.33 -11.92
C VAL A 160 -2.00 4.06 -12.58
N ALA A 161 -1.97 3.36 -13.71
CA ALA A 161 -3.18 2.97 -14.41
C ALA A 161 -3.96 1.90 -13.64
N LEU A 162 -5.28 2.11 -13.49
CA LEU A 162 -6.19 1.16 -12.87
C LEU A 162 -6.90 0.30 -13.94
N THR A 163 -7.48 -0.82 -13.51
CA THR A 163 -8.30 -1.68 -14.35
C THR A 163 -9.75 -1.17 -14.44
N PHE A 164 -10.59 -1.91 -15.18
CA PHE A 164 -12.01 -1.60 -15.39
C PHE A 164 -12.85 -1.50 -14.10
N ASP A 165 -12.37 -2.04 -13.00
CA ASP A 165 -13.07 -2.00 -11.73
C ASP A 165 -12.88 -0.68 -10.95
N GLY A 166 -11.92 0.15 -11.36
CA GLY A 166 -11.62 1.45 -10.78
C GLY A 166 -10.78 1.44 -9.50
N VAL A 167 -10.23 0.27 -9.11
CA VAL A 167 -9.48 0.07 -7.85
C VAL A 167 -8.13 -0.62 -8.07
N HIS A 168 -8.13 -1.71 -8.84
CA HIS A 168 -6.95 -2.56 -8.98
C HIS A 168 -6.00 -2.05 -10.05
N PHE A 169 -4.71 -2.24 -9.82
CA PHE A 169 -3.67 -1.86 -10.78
C PHE A 169 -3.75 -2.71 -12.04
N SER A 170 -3.66 -2.08 -13.19
CA SER A 170 -3.41 -2.76 -14.44
C SER A 170 -1.94 -3.25 -14.52
N PRO A 171 -1.57 -4.10 -15.51
CA PRO A 171 -0.17 -4.44 -15.74
C PRO A 171 0.74 -3.21 -15.88
N ASP A 172 0.30 -2.18 -16.61
CA ASP A 172 1.04 -0.93 -16.78
C ASP A 172 1.09 -0.14 -15.47
N GLY A 173 -0.01 -0.14 -14.68
CA GLY A 173 -0.04 0.47 -13.34
C GLY A 173 0.94 -0.20 -12.39
N HIS A 174 1.06 -1.52 -12.42
CA HIS A 174 2.08 -2.22 -11.63
C HIS A 174 3.51 -1.84 -12.04
N ALA A 175 3.77 -1.66 -13.32
CA ALA A 175 5.08 -1.25 -13.83
C ALA A 175 5.42 0.18 -13.40
N ALA A 176 4.50 1.15 -13.59
CA ALA A 176 4.67 2.53 -13.18
C ALA A 176 4.88 2.65 -11.66
N PHE A 177 4.06 1.95 -10.87
CA PHE A 177 4.20 1.92 -9.42
C PHE A 177 5.57 1.39 -8.97
N ALA A 178 6.04 0.29 -9.59
CA ALA A 178 7.36 -0.27 -9.28
C ALA A 178 8.49 0.71 -9.59
N GLU A 179 8.42 1.41 -10.73
CA GLU A 179 9.44 2.37 -11.13
C GLU A 179 9.56 3.52 -10.13
N GLU A 180 8.44 4.13 -9.74
CA GLU A 180 8.43 5.25 -8.78
C GLU A 180 8.84 4.80 -7.36
N LEU A 181 8.40 3.62 -6.92
CA LEU A 181 8.84 3.08 -5.64
C LEU A 181 10.34 2.79 -5.63
N ILE A 182 10.91 2.27 -6.72
CA ILE A 182 12.36 2.08 -6.84
C ILE A 182 13.11 3.42 -6.76
N ARG A 183 12.58 4.50 -7.34
CA ARG A 183 13.16 5.84 -7.22
C ARG A 183 13.14 6.30 -5.75
N THR A 184 12.00 6.13 -5.07
CA THR A 184 11.85 6.44 -3.65
C THR A 184 12.82 5.64 -2.78
N LEU A 185 12.95 4.34 -3.02
CA LEU A 185 13.87 3.47 -2.29
C LEU A 185 15.35 3.84 -2.48
N LYS A 186 15.73 4.33 -3.65
CA LYS A 186 17.10 4.80 -3.93
C LYS A 186 17.42 6.13 -3.24
N SER A 187 16.42 6.94 -2.89
CA SER A 187 16.60 8.19 -2.15
C SER A 187 16.78 7.98 -0.64
N LEU A 188 16.41 6.81 -0.11
CA LEU A 188 16.65 6.45 1.30
C LEU A 188 18.16 6.28 1.54
N LYS A 189 18.72 7.13 2.37
CA LYS A 189 20.14 7.09 2.77
C LYS A 189 20.42 6.04 3.83
#